data_daf00908a308c871fcc7f39c67511e4d
#
_entry.id   daf00908a308c871fcc7f39c67511e4d
#
_cell.length_a   1.000
_cell.length_b   1.000
_cell.length_c   1.000
_cell.angle_alpha   90.00
_cell.angle_beta   90.00
_cell.angle_gamma   90.00
#
_symmetry.space_group_name_H-M   'P 1'
#
loop_
_entity.id
_entity.type
_entity.pdbx_description
1 polymer ?
#
loop_
_entity_poly.entity_id
_entity_poly.type
_entity_poly.pdbx_seq_one_letter_code
_entity_poly.pdbx_strand_id
1 'polypeptide(L)'
;MVVTATRTEKRDVDVPASTTILTSEDLKATGAQNLQVALGRVPGLIYKTFAPGGGAMGTMANEIAIRGVSNGTLIMLNGSPMNLRGKYFLDAIPIDSIAKVEIVKGGGSVLYGSEAMGGVINIITKQGFKNSVTAGVGNYGQQKYNATVSADKLSVGYNLEKWGKVDIISRSHDKGDKHTDMTSSHKNNLFLNYKINDNWNFLYNYFETNVKYDTWFDDGYKSVPKGGALQQNREYVTKQNLMQVTYQDDSVKGNLYYNQNKLMADGYTNYTTSGAYSGKMYDTDEKNRTYGADIQKKWEFGNKTNLILGSSYQNEFYDDYGKDGHKSPNQVTSRNIYAVYGQYDYKFDEKNEFIFGARETWTTGGYKDQNYDNFSMSGQYLHKLTENDSLYASVGQSFIMPTFSQMYGASDSAVSNPDLKPQKGTNYELGWKRVSNNHSWKAAIYHIDITDNITATWDGTKTEYKYTNEDFKNTGVEITCDIIGKDGFTYNWGINYGDPKVKGSKKPYWDRKYGRWQMNGGINYTKDKWITSLQGTYLSQRVGTPSSGPSVSEKPYFLTSLTTTYNADKQSSISLTLDNLLNREDNLSHSGSEYYSTPFNFLLSYNYKF
;
A
#
# COMPACT_ATOMS: atom_id res chain seq x y z
N MET A 1 -2.27 -21.45 -9.26
CA MET A 1 -1.86 -20.03 -9.34
C MET A 1 -0.65 -19.87 -8.45
N VAL A 2 0.29 -19.06 -8.82
CA VAL A 2 1.67 -19.14 -8.37
C VAL A 2 2.05 -17.87 -7.63
N VAL A 3 2.78 -18.01 -6.54
CA VAL A 3 3.14 -16.94 -5.62
C VAL A 3 4.65 -16.80 -5.56
N THR A 4 5.13 -15.56 -5.52
CA THR A 4 6.55 -15.23 -5.37
C THR A 4 7.02 -15.22 -3.91
N ALA A 5 6.17 -15.60 -2.97
CA ALA A 5 6.45 -15.60 -1.53
C ALA A 5 7.70 -16.39 -1.11
N THR A 6 8.17 -17.27 -1.97
CA THR A 6 9.38 -18.07 -1.79
C THR A 6 10.43 -17.77 -2.85
N ARG A 7 10.31 -16.62 -3.54
CA ARG A 7 11.12 -16.24 -4.72
C ARG A 7 11.16 -17.30 -5.83
N THR A 8 10.40 -18.36 -5.67
CA THR A 8 10.14 -19.42 -6.68
C THR A 8 8.66 -19.50 -6.94
N GLU A 9 8.31 -19.99 -8.11
CA GLU A 9 6.92 -20.24 -8.47
C GLU A 9 6.39 -21.49 -7.76
N LYS A 10 5.43 -21.33 -6.85
CA LYS A 10 4.73 -22.43 -6.16
C LYS A 10 3.22 -22.26 -6.30
N ARG A 11 2.46 -23.36 -6.30
CA ARG A 11 1.00 -23.28 -6.15
C ARG A 11 0.69 -22.66 -4.79
N ASP A 12 -0.39 -21.92 -4.67
CA ASP A 12 -0.77 -21.27 -3.41
C ASP A 12 -0.87 -22.26 -2.23
N VAL A 13 -1.41 -23.47 -2.48
CA VAL A 13 -1.51 -24.54 -1.45
C VAL A 13 -0.13 -25.05 -0.99
N ASP A 14 0.91 -24.86 -1.80
CA ASP A 14 2.29 -25.28 -1.51
C ASP A 14 3.13 -24.17 -0.87
N VAL A 15 2.54 -23.02 -0.56
CA VAL A 15 3.21 -21.88 0.07
C VAL A 15 2.92 -21.83 1.56
N PRO A 16 3.91 -21.97 2.44
CA PRO A 16 3.71 -21.95 3.90
C PRO A 16 3.62 -20.52 4.47
N ALA A 17 2.70 -19.72 3.95
CA ALA A 17 2.39 -18.37 4.40
C ALA A 17 0.95 -17.99 4.02
N SER A 18 0.34 -17.06 4.74
CA SER A 18 -0.95 -16.46 4.35
C SER A 18 -0.78 -15.61 3.09
N THR A 19 -1.41 -16.01 2.02
CA THR A 19 -1.31 -15.41 0.69
C THR A 19 -2.67 -15.03 0.14
N THR A 20 -2.73 -13.91 -0.58
CA THR A 20 -3.88 -13.51 -1.38
C THR A 20 -3.39 -13.15 -2.78
N ILE A 21 -4.06 -13.65 -3.80
CA ILE A 21 -3.77 -13.32 -5.18
C ILE A 21 -5.02 -12.67 -5.76
N LEU A 22 -4.88 -11.46 -6.26
CA LEU A 22 -5.94 -10.74 -6.97
C LEU A 22 -5.56 -10.70 -8.45
N THR A 23 -6.35 -11.33 -9.29
CA THR A 23 -6.21 -11.25 -10.76
C THR A 23 -6.68 -9.89 -11.28
N SER A 24 -6.44 -9.61 -12.55
CA SER A 24 -6.99 -8.42 -13.21
C SER A 24 -8.52 -8.38 -13.15
N GLU A 25 -9.16 -9.54 -13.23
CA GLU A 25 -10.62 -9.71 -13.11
C GLU A 25 -11.09 -9.44 -11.69
N ASP A 26 -10.40 -9.97 -10.67
CA ASP A 26 -10.71 -9.72 -9.26
C ASP A 26 -10.59 -8.23 -8.92
N LEU A 27 -9.52 -7.57 -9.40
CA LEU A 27 -9.33 -6.13 -9.20
C LEU A 27 -10.48 -5.32 -9.82
N LYS A 28 -10.91 -5.66 -11.03
CA LYS A 28 -12.06 -5.01 -11.68
C LYS A 28 -13.38 -5.28 -10.96
N ALA A 29 -13.56 -6.51 -10.49
CA ALA A 29 -14.74 -6.92 -9.73
C ALA A 29 -14.90 -6.15 -8.40
N THR A 30 -13.79 -5.65 -7.82
CA THR A 30 -13.91 -4.79 -6.64
C THR A 30 -14.69 -3.51 -6.92
N GLY A 31 -14.78 -3.05 -8.17
CA GLY A 31 -15.31 -1.73 -8.52
C GLY A 31 -14.46 -0.57 -7.99
N ALA A 32 -13.28 -0.85 -7.47
CA ALA A 32 -12.39 0.17 -6.96
C ALA A 32 -11.79 0.98 -8.11
N GLN A 33 -11.75 2.28 -7.94
CA GLN A 33 -11.23 3.17 -8.97
C GLN A 33 -9.70 3.25 -8.97
N ASN A 34 -9.07 2.88 -7.85
CA ASN A 34 -7.62 2.79 -7.72
C ASN A 34 -7.20 1.54 -6.93
N LEU A 35 -5.93 1.18 -7.05
CA LEU A 35 -5.39 -0.02 -6.45
C LEU A 35 -5.46 0.02 -4.91
N GLN A 36 -5.29 1.18 -4.28
CA GLN A 36 -5.34 1.29 -2.82
C GLN A 36 -6.71 0.92 -2.26
N VAL A 37 -7.78 1.41 -2.88
CA VAL A 37 -9.16 1.06 -2.50
C VAL A 37 -9.43 -0.42 -2.74
N ALA A 38 -8.94 -0.99 -3.86
CA ALA A 38 -9.05 -2.41 -4.13
C ALA A 38 -8.38 -3.27 -3.04
N LEU A 39 -7.18 -2.90 -2.63
CA LEU A 39 -6.44 -3.59 -1.56
C LEU A 39 -7.11 -3.45 -0.18
N GLY A 40 -7.78 -2.34 0.10
CA GLY A 40 -8.57 -2.15 1.32
C GLY A 40 -9.76 -3.11 1.45
N ARG A 41 -10.11 -3.83 0.39
CA ARG A 41 -11.16 -4.87 0.38
C ARG A 41 -10.60 -6.27 0.66
N VAL A 42 -9.31 -6.41 0.91
CA VAL A 42 -8.67 -7.66 1.29
C VAL A 42 -8.69 -7.80 2.81
N PRO A 43 -9.13 -8.94 3.37
CA PRO A 43 -9.09 -9.19 4.81
C PRO A 43 -7.68 -9.00 5.39
N GLY A 44 -7.60 -8.37 6.57
CA GLY A 44 -6.32 -8.09 7.23
C GLY A 44 -5.54 -6.89 6.69
N LEU A 45 -6.05 -6.20 5.65
CA LEU A 45 -5.49 -4.96 5.14
C LEU A 45 -6.39 -3.78 5.53
N ILE A 46 -5.82 -2.81 6.22
CA ILE A 46 -6.48 -1.55 6.58
C ILE A 46 -5.80 -0.44 5.82
N TYR A 47 -6.56 0.38 5.11
CA TYR A 47 -6.02 1.47 4.32
C TYR A 47 -6.43 2.84 4.88
N LYS A 48 -5.62 3.84 4.55
CA LYS A 48 -5.89 5.25 4.79
C LYS A 48 -5.81 6.00 3.47
N THR A 49 -6.80 6.82 3.16
CA THR A 49 -6.84 7.65 1.96
C THR A 49 -7.36 9.05 2.27
N PHE A 50 -7.10 10.00 1.38
CA PHE A 50 -7.50 11.40 1.48
C PHE A 50 -8.35 11.79 0.28
N ALA A 51 -9.56 11.28 0.18
CA ALA A 51 -10.47 11.52 -0.94
C ALA A 51 -10.07 10.83 -2.26
N PRO A 52 -10.92 10.96 -3.28
CA PRO A 52 -10.73 10.29 -4.56
C PRO A 52 -9.49 10.78 -5.32
N GLY A 53 -8.98 11.95 -4.98
CA GLY A 53 -7.74 12.47 -5.52
C GLY A 53 -6.53 11.57 -5.25
N GLY A 54 -6.60 10.68 -4.25
CA GLY A 54 -5.52 9.77 -3.87
C GLY A 54 -4.26 10.48 -3.39
N GLY A 55 -4.15 11.75 -3.70
CA GLY A 55 -3.09 12.62 -3.24
C GLY A 55 -3.25 12.83 -1.74
N ALA A 56 -2.25 12.49 -1.01
CA ALA A 56 -2.16 12.91 0.34
C ALA A 56 -1.95 14.41 0.40
N MET A 57 -2.52 15.04 1.39
CA MET A 57 -2.19 16.42 1.71
C MET A 57 -0.69 16.54 2.02
N GLY A 58 0.11 16.77 0.96
CA GLY A 58 1.51 17.11 1.05
C GLY A 58 2.49 15.99 1.30
N THR A 59 2.08 14.77 1.27
CA THR A 59 3.01 13.65 1.46
C THR A 59 2.48 12.39 0.81
N MET A 60 3.34 11.45 0.48
CA MET A 60 2.97 10.10 0.16
C MET A 60 2.21 9.48 1.36
N ALA A 61 0.92 9.78 1.51
CA ALA A 61 0.16 9.34 2.68
C ALA A 61 -0.77 8.16 2.36
N ASN A 62 -0.55 7.49 1.26
CA ASN A 62 -1.13 6.18 1.06
C ASN A 62 -0.51 5.23 2.07
N GLU A 63 -1.31 4.69 2.95
CA GLU A 63 -0.88 3.73 3.94
C GLU A 63 -1.76 2.50 3.86
N ILE A 64 -1.13 1.34 3.73
CA ILE A 64 -1.77 0.04 3.92
C ILE A 64 -1.09 -0.62 5.09
N ALA A 65 -1.84 -0.83 6.15
CA ALA A 65 -1.38 -1.59 7.31
C ALA A 65 -1.83 -3.04 7.14
N ILE A 66 -0.88 -3.95 7.00
CA ILE A 66 -1.15 -5.39 7.00
C ILE A 66 -1.17 -5.87 8.45
N ARG A 67 -2.30 -6.45 8.88
CA ARG A 67 -2.48 -6.94 10.25
C ARG A 67 -2.15 -5.88 11.32
N GLY A 68 -2.47 -4.61 11.01
CA GLY A 68 -2.24 -3.48 11.92
C GLY A 68 -0.80 -2.98 12.02
N VAL A 69 0.14 -3.52 11.26
CA VAL A 69 1.51 -3.01 11.19
C VAL A 69 1.54 -1.81 10.23
N SER A 70 1.65 -0.62 10.78
CA SER A 70 1.84 0.61 10.00
C SER A 70 3.30 0.74 9.56
N ASN A 71 3.53 1.37 8.40
CA ASN A 71 4.87 1.57 7.81
C ASN A 71 5.69 0.27 7.60
N GLY A 72 5.04 -0.89 7.63
CA GLY A 72 5.66 -2.20 7.50
C GLY A 72 5.19 -2.98 6.28
N THR A 73 4.69 -2.30 5.24
CA THR A 73 4.24 -2.91 3.99
C THR A 73 5.21 -2.55 2.87
N LEU A 74 5.90 -3.54 2.35
CA LEU A 74 6.74 -3.39 1.17
C LEU A 74 5.89 -3.54 -0.08
N ILE A 75 5.86 -2.50 -0.89
CA ILE A 75 5.22 -2.52 -2.22
C ILE A 75 6.28 -2.76 -3.27
N MET A 76 6.02 -3.72 -4.15
CA MET A 76 6.92 -4.06 -5.25
C MET A 76 6.19 -3.96 -6.59
N LEU A 77 6.89 -3.55 -7.62
CA LEU A 77 6.45 -3.62 -9.01
C LEU A 77 7.36 -4.60 -9.74
N ASN A 78 6.81 -5.72 -10.20
CA ASN A 78 7.57 -6.82 -10.83
C ASN A 78 8.84 -7.21 -10.05
N GLY A 79 8.75 -7.24 -8.71
CA GLY A 79 9.87 -7.60 -7.84
C GLY A 79 10.83 -6.47 -7.47
N SER A 80 10.68 -5.25 -7.98
CA SER A 80 11.46 -4.08 -7.55
C SER A 80 10.72 -3.23 -6.54
N PRO A 81 11.36 -2.75 -5.46
CA PRO A 81 10.71 -1.94 -4.43
C PRO A 81 10.25 -0.59 -4.99
N MET A 82 9.02 -0.21 -4.65
CA MET A 82 8.44 1.09 -4.96
C MET A 82 8.52 2.08 -3.80
N ASN A 83 8.80 1.59 -2.59
CA ASN A 83 8.87 2.43 -1.41
C ASN A 83 10.00 3.45 -1.53
N LEU A 84 9.67 4.69 -1.19
CA LEU A 84 10.61 5.80 -1.07
C LEU A 84 10.44 6.38 0.34
N ARG A 85 11.46 6.35 1.16
CA ARG A 85 11.43 6.70 2.59
C ARG A 85 10.24 6.08 3.37
N GLY A 86 9.96 4.80 3.15
CA GLY A 86 8.84 4.11 3.80
C GLY A 86 7.45 4.48 3.27
N LYS A 87 7.37 5.25 2.18
CA LYS A 87 6.13 5.67 1.54
C LYS A 87 6.07 5.20 0.10
N TYR A 88 4.86 5.11 -0.45
CA TYR A 88 4.61 4.64 -1.81
C TYR A 88 3.36 5.30 -2.40
N PHE A 89 3.25 5.27 -3.74
CA PHE A 89 2.07 5.70 -4.49
C PHE A 89 1.45 4.52 -5.21
N LEU A 90 0.36 4.00 -4.70
CA LEU A 90 -0.39 2.94 -5.39
C LEU A 90 -1.18 3.47 -6.58
N ASP A 91 -1.54 4.74 -6.56
CA ASP A 91 -2.21 5.40 -7.68
C ASP A 91 -1.31 5.58 -8.91
N ALA A 92 0.02 5.45 -8.74
CA ALA A 92 0.97 5.48 -9.84
C ALA A 92 0.83 4.28 -10.79
N ILE A 93 0.15 3.22 -10.37
CA ILE A 93 -0.03 2.00 -11.16
C ILE A 93 -1.50 1.85 -11.51
N PRO A 94 -1.90 2.10 -12.76
CA PRO A 94 -3.28 1.93 -13.20
C PRO A 94 -3.72 0.47 -13.07
N ILE A 95 -4.93 0.23 -12.55
CA ILE A 95 -5.49 -1.12 -12.42
C ILE A 95 -5.49 -1.85 -13.77
N ASP A 96 -5.75 -1.15 -14.85
CA ASP A 96 -5.80 -1.73 -16.20
C ASP A 96 -4.43 -2.26 -16.69
N SER A 97 -3.31 -1.76 -16.14
CA SER A 97 -1.96 -2.26 -16.44
C SER A 97 -1.56 -3.50 -15.63
N ILE A 98 -2.36 -3.89 -14.63
CA ILE A 98 -2.03 -4.96 -13.69
C ILE A 98 -2.52 -6.31 -14.22
N ALA A 99 -1.63 -7.31 -14.23
CA ALA A 99 -1.97 -8.70 -14.50
C ALA A 99 -2.49 -9.39 -13.23
N LYS A 100 -1.78 -9.22 -12.13
CA LYS A 100 -2.14 -9.74 -10.81
C LYS A 100 -1.44 -8.96 -9.70
N VAL A 101 -2.00 -9.02 -8.51
CA VAL A 101 -1.35 -8.57 -7.28
C VAL A 101 -1.20 -9.77 -6.35
N GLU A 102 0.01 -9.99 -5.88
CA GLU A 102 0.33 -11.03 -4.90
C GLU A 102 0.59 -10.38 -3.54
N ILE A 103 -0.15 -10.80 -2.54
CA ILE A 103 -0.04 -10.31 -1.17
C ILE A 103 0.44 -11.46 -0.31
N VAL A 104 1.57 -11.26 0.36
CA VAL A 104 2.11 -12.18 1.35
C VAL A 104 2.09 -11.47 2.69
N LYS A 105 1.36 -12.03 3.64
CA LYS A 105 1.22 -11.46 4.98
C LYS A 105 2.24 -12.06 5.93
N GLY A 106 2.69 -11.27 6.88
CA GLY A 106 3.74 -11.68 7.84
C GLY A 106 5.14 -11.24 7.41
N GLY A 107 6.15 -11.61 8.20
CA GLY A 107 7.52 -11.14 8.01
C GLY A 107 8.17 -11.64 6.72
N GLY A 108 8.43 -10.73 5.79
CA GLY A 108 9.07 -11.00 4.50
C GLY A 108 10.51 -10.50 4.38
N SER A 109 11.09 -9.95 5.46
CA SER A 109 12.38 -9.26 5.36
C SER A 109 13.56 -10.15 4.98
N VAL A 110 13.50 -11.45 5.25
CA VAL A 110 14.55 -12.39 4.83
C VAL A 110 14.70 -12.39 3.30
N LEU A 111 13.59 -12.46 2.57
CA LEU A 111 13.65 -12.49 1.11
C LEU A 111 13.69 -11.10 0.48
N TYR A 112 13.01 -10.12 1.07
CA TYR A 112 12.74 -8.84 0.43
C TYR A 112 13.44 -7.64 1.09
N GLY A 113 14.03 -7.83 2.28
CA GLY A 113 14.77 -6.80 3.00
C GLY A 113 13.90 -5.94 3.91
N SER A 114 14.34 -4.71 4.12
CA SER A 114 13.66 -3.73 4.98
C SER A 114 12.23 -3.46 4.51
N GLU A 115 11.37 -3.01 5.44
CA GLU A 115 9.97 -2.62 5.22
C GLU A 115 8.97 -3.76 4.99
N ALA A 116 9.41 -5.02 4.90
CA ALA A 116 8.53 -6.18 4.76
C ALA A 116 8.13 -6.79 6.12
N MET A 117 7.74 -5.96 7.09
CA MET A 117 7.44 -6.40 8.46
C MET A 117 6.00 -6.93 8.61
N GLY A 118 5.02 -6.21 8.09
CA GLY A 118 3.63 -6.67 8.02
C GLY A 118 3.37 -7.59 6.83
N GLY A 119 4.15 -7.41 5.77
CA GLY A 119 4.06 -8.21 4.55
C GLY A 119 4.56 -7.51 3.31
N VAL A 120 4.36 -8.18 2.18
CA VAL A 120 4.76 -7.75 0.85
C VAL A 120 3.56 -7.73 -0.08
N ILE A 121 3.43 -6.69 -0.86
CA ILE A 121 2.46 -6.58 -1.96
C ILE A 121 3.24 -6.44 -3.25
N ASN A 122 3.26 -7.49 -4.07
CA ASN A 122 3.96 -7.48 -5.36
C ASN A 122 2.94 -7.30 -6.50
N ILE A 123 3.03 -6.17 -7.17
CA ILE A 123 2.20 -5.81 -8.31
C ILE A 123 2.90 -6.32 -9.56
N ILE A 124 2.25 -7.22 -10.29
CA ILE A 124 2.76 -7.79 -11.53
C ILE A 124 1.99 -7.18 -12.69
N THR A 125 2.71 -6.54 -13.58
CA THR A 125 2.14 -5.86 -14.74
C THR A 125 1.91 -6.82 -15.91
N LYS A 126 0.99 -6.45 -16.79
CA LYS A 126 0.76 -7.16 -18.05
C LYS A 126 1.97 -6.98 -18.96
N GLN A 127 2.41 -8.06 -19.60
CA GLN A 127 3.48 -8.02 -20.61
C GLN A 127 2.99 -7.58 -21.99
N GLY A 128 1.68 -7.59 -22.20
CA GLY A 128 1.02 -7.11 -23.42
C GLY A 128 -0.37 -6.60 -23.11
N PHE A 129 -0.82 -5.60 -23.84
CA PHE A 129 -2.17 -5.06 -23.74
C PHE A 129 -3.01 -5.51 -24.94
N LYS A 130 -4.32 -5.61 -24.72
CA LYS A 130 -5.28 -5.56 -25.83
C LYS A 130 -5.39 -4.09 -26.25
N ASN A 131 -5.28 -3.82 -27.55
CA ASN A 131 -5.45 -2.49 -28.05
C ASN A 131 -6.85 -2.00 -27.71
N SER A 132 -6.95 -0.91 -26.98
CA SER A 132 -8.25 -0.39 -26.53
C SER A 132 -8.19 1.08 -26.16
N VAL A 133 -9.33 1.70 -26.23
CA VAL A 133 -9.58 3.03 -25.68
C VAL A 133 -10.78 2.97 -24.74
N THR A 134 -10.70 3.71 -23.64
CA THR A 134 -11.80 3.85 -22.68
C THR A 134 -12.05 5.32 -22.43
N ALA A 135 -13.31 5.71 -22.41
CA ALA A 135 -13.75 7.04 -21.95
C ALA A 135 -14.85 6.86 -20.90
N GLY A 136 -14.79 7.64 -19.83
CA GLY A 136 -15.76 7.58 -18.74
C GLY A 136 -16.04 8.95 -18.14
N VAL A 137 -17.27 9.11 -17.65
CA VAL A 137 -17.76 10.31 -16.96
C VAL A 137 -18.54 9.91 -15.71
N GLY A 138 -18.44 10.75 -14.69
CA GLY A 138 -19.16 10.53 -13.43
C GLY A 138 -19.58 11.82 -12.75
N ASN A 139 -20.20 11.70 -11.58
CA ASN A 139 -20.49 12.85 -10.75
C ASN A 139 -19.21 13.48 -10.18
N TYR A 140 -19.33 14.63 -9.51
CA TYR A 140 -18.19 15.44 -9.02
C TYR A 140 -17.19 15.83 -10.12
N GLY A 141 -17.64 15.97 -11.38
CA GLY A 141 -16.78 16.29 -12.50
C GLY A 141 -15.78 15.20 -12.86
N GLN A 142 -16.03 13.97 -12.44
CA GLN A 142 -15.14 12.84 -12.75
C GLN A 142 -15.08 12.57 -14.24
N GLN A 143 -13.86 12.42 -14.74
CA GLN A 143 -13.54 12.01 -16.11
C GLN A 143 -12.41 11.01 -16.09
N LYS A 144 -12.52 9.95 -16.86
CA LYS A 144 -11.48 8.92 -17.00
C LYS A 144 -11.25 8.62 -18.49
N TYR A 145 -9.99 8.65 -18.88
CA TYR A 145 -9.57 8.26 -20.23
C TYR A 145 -8.41 7.29 -20.12
N ASN A 146 -8.47 6.21 -20.88
CA ASN A 146 -7.40 5.23 -20.96
C ASN A 146 -7.20 4.83 -22.41
N ALA A 147 -5.96 4.72 -22.85
CA ALA A 147 -5.59 4.16 -24.13
C ALA A 147 -4.47 3.15 -23.94
N THR A 148 -4.60 1.97 -24.52
CA THR A 148 -3.57 0.93 -24.51
C THR A 148 -3.33 0.42 -25.91
N VAL A 149 -2.06 0.32 -26.28
CA VAL A 149 -1.64 -0.20 -27.58
C VAL A 149 -0.47 -1.14 -27.37
N SER A 150 -0.51 -2.28 -28.05
CA SER A 150 0.62 -3.21 -28.13
C SER A 150 0.90 -3.53 -29.58
N ALA A 151 2.17 -3.42 -29.96
CA ALA A 151 2.66 -3.79 -31.27
C ALA A 151 3.97 -4.55 -31.10
N ASP A 152 4.03 -5.80 -31.58
CA ASP A 152 5.16 -6.69 -31.42
C ASP A 152 5.61 -6.79 -29.95
N LYS A 153 6.76 -6.26 -29.63
CA LYS A 153 7.40 -6.31 -28.30
C LYS A 153 7.08 -5.12 -27.40
N LEU A 154 6.47 -4.08 -27.95
CA LEU A 154 6.19 -2.83 -27.25
C LEU A 154 4.73 -2.74 -26.85
N SER A 155 4.51 -2.41 -25.59
CA SER A 155 3.19 -2.10 -25.04
C SER A 155 3.23 -0.72 -24.38
N VAL A 156 2.28 0.13 -24.72
CA VAL A 156 2.15 1.48 -24.18
C VAL A 156 0.73 1.68 -23.65
N GLY A 157 0.64 2.24 -22.46
CA GLY A 157 -0.63 2.64 -21.85
C GLY A 157 -0.57 4.08 -21.37
N TYR A 158 -1.63 4.83 -21.62
CA TYR A 158 -1.79 6.18 -21.10
C TYR A 158 -3.13 6.28 -20.35
N ASN A 159 -3.10 6.85 -19.15
CA ASN A 159 -4.27 7.09 -18.32
C ASN A 159 -4.33 8.54 -17.92
N LEU A 160 -5.55 9.09 -17.97
CA LEU A 160 -5.89 10.40 -17.46
C LEU A 160 -7.13 10.29 -16.60
N GLU A 161 -7.08 10.80 -15.39
CA GLU A 161 -8.22 10.90 -14.48
C GLU A 161 -8.33 12.32 -13.94
N LYS A 162 -9.55 12.83 -13.89
CA LYS A 162 -9.88 14.16 -13.34
C LYS A 162 -11.04 14.04 -12.38
N TRP A 163 -11.00 14.87 -11.34
CA TRP A 163 -12.11 15.10 -10.42
C TRP A 163 -12.28 16.60 -10.21
N GLY A 164 -13.52 17.03 -10.10
CA GLY A 164 -13.86 18.36 -9.62
C GLY A 164 -13.96 18.41 -8.11
N LYS A 165 -14.81 19.28 -7.59
CA LYS A 165 -14.95 19.50 -6.16
C LYS A 165 -15.63 18.32 -5.46
N VAL A 166 -15.07 17.94 -4.31
CA VAL A 166 -15.68 17.04 -3.32
C VAL A 166 -15.61 17.73 -1.96
N ASP A 167 -16.77 18.04 -1.40
CA ASP A 167 -16.88 18.75 -0.12
C ASP A 167 -16.56 17.80 1.05
N ILE A 168 -15.98 18.37 2.08
CA ILE A 168 -15.79 17.76 3.40
C ILE A 168 -15.13 16.37 3.32
N ILE A 169 -13.93 16.33 2.80
CA ILE A 169 -13.13 15.09 2.77
C ILE A 169 -12.46 14.79 4.11
N SER A 170 -12.35 15.79 4.99
CA SER A 170 -11.83 15.62 6.34
C SER A 170 -12.35 16.67 7.31
N ARG A 171 -12.35 16.32 8.61
CA ARG A 171 -12.64 17.24 9.72
C ARG A 171 -11.57 17.09 10.81
N SER A 172 -11.36 18.17 11.58
CA SER A 172 -10.57 18.08 12.79
C SER A 172 -11.39 17.43 13.90
N HIS A 173 -10.91 16.32 14.46
CA HIS A 173 -11.61 15.58 15.52
C HIS A 173 -11.72 16.34 16.84
N ASP A 174 -10.74 17.18 17.14
CA ASP A 174 -10.64 17.84 18.45
C ASP A 174 -11.65 18.98 18.67
N LYS A 175 -12.31 19.51 17.63
CA LYS A 175 -13.14 20.72 17.80
C LYS A 175 -14.30 20.94 16.82
N GLY A 176 -14.53 20.10 15.81
CA GLY A 176 -15.65 20.27 14.86
C GLY A 176 -15.64 21.55 14.00
N ASP A 177 -14.62 22.39 14.17
CA ASP A 177 -14.62 23.77 13.72
C ASP A 177 -13.79 23.99 12.46
N LYS A 178 -13.41 22.88 11.81
CA LYS A 178 -12.52 22.92 10.66
C LYS A 178 -12.76 21.72 9.74
N HIS A 179 -12.98 22.01 8.47
CA HIS A 179 -13.09 20.97 7.43
C HIS A 179 -12.18 21.27 6.25
N THR A 180 -11.95 20.26 5.43
CA THR A 180 -11.18 20.37 4.18
C THR A 180 -12.00 19.83 3.02
N ASP A 181 -12.03 20.60 1.94
CA ASP A 181 -12.59 20.22 0.65
C ASP A 181 -11.46 19.85 -0.31
N MET A 182 -11.67 18.88 -1.17
CA MET A 182 -10.90 18.74 -2.40
C MET A 182 -11.53 19.61 -3.48
N THR A 183 -10.80 20.57 -4.04
CA THR A 183 -11.32 21.47 -5.07
C THR A 183 -11.14 20.92 -6.47
N SER A 184 -10.06 20.15 -6.69
CA SER A 184 -9.83 19.42 -7.94
C SER A 184 -8.74 18.38 -7.77
N SER A 185 -8.76 17.37 -8.64
CA SER A 185 -7.67 16.41 -8.80
C SER A 185 -7.44 16.09 -10.27
N HIS A 186 -6.18 15.94 -10.64
CA HIS A 186 -5.74 15.58 -11.98
C HIS A 186 -4.61 14.57 -11.88
N LYS A 187 -4.75 13.42 -12.53
CA LYS A 187 -3.77 12.34 -12.54
C LYS A 187 -3.43 11.96 -13.97
N ASN A 188 -2.15 11.87 -14.27
CA ASN A 188 -1.61 11.35 -15.53
C ASN A 188 -0.71 10.16 -15.25
N ASN A 189 -0.81 9.13 -16.06
CA ASN A 189 0.12 8.02 -16.03
C ASN A 189 0.47 7.59 -17.46
N LEU A 190 1.77 7.42 -17.72
CA LEU A 190 2.29 6.79 -18.92
C LEU A 190 3.03 5.53 -18.51
N PHE A 191 2.61 4.41 -19.05
CA PHE A 191 3.20 3.11 -18.81
C PHE A 191 3.74 2.54 -20.13
N LEU A 192 5.00 2.10 -20.13
CA LEU A 192 5.65 1.49 -21.26
C LEU A 192 6.30 0.17 -20.82
N ASN A 193 6.02 -0.88 -21.54
CA ASN A 193 6.67 -2.18 -21.38
C ASN A 193 7.25 -2.64 -22.71
N TYR A 194 8.53 -2.97 -22.72
CA TYR A 194 9.25 -3.45 -23.91
C TYR A 194 9.90 -4.80 -23.62
N LYS A 195 9.40 -5.84 -24.27
CA LYS A 195 9.98 -7.18 -24.23
C LYS A 195 11.19 -7.22 -25.18
N ILE A 196 12.40 -7.07 -24.60
CA ILE A 196 13.65 -7.09 -25.38
C ILE A 196 13.80 -8.46 -26.05
N ASN A 197 13.64 -9.54 -25.25
CA ASN A 197 13.57 -10.94 -25.69
C ASN A 197 12.83 -11.78 -24.62
N ASP A 198 12.90 -13.10 -24.68
CA ASP A 198 12.15 -13.97 -23.75
C ASP A 198 12.63 -13.85 -22.30
N ASN A 199 13.89 -13.46 -22.07
CA ASN A 199 14.49 -13.35 -20.76
C ASN A 199 14.54 -11.90 -20.23
N TRP A 200 14.63 -10.92 -21.13
CA TRP A 200 14.84 -9.52 -20.78
C TRP A 200 13.62 -8.66 -21.06
N ASN A 201 13.25 -7.86 -20.07
CA ASN A 201 12.15 -6.91 -20.16
C ASN A 201 12.57 -5.54 -19.65
N PHE A 202 12.11 -4.48 -20.30
CA PHE A 202 12.25 -3.09 -19.87
C PHE A 202 10.87 -2.51 -19.56
N LEU A 203 10.78 -1.80 -18.44
CA LEU A 203 9.57 -1.10 -18.00
C LEU A 203 9.91 0.35 -17.68
N TYR A 204 9.07 1.26 -18.14
CA TYR A 204 9.04 2.65 -17.70
C TYR A 204 7.63 3.03 -17.26
N ASN A 205 7.54 3.67 -16.11
CA ASN A 205 6.29 4.22 -15.59
C ASN A 205 6.50 5.66 -15.16
N TYR A 206 5.76 6.58 -15.77
CA TYR A 206 5.65 7.97 -15.36
C TYR A 206 4.29 8.20 -14.71
N PHE A 207 4.27 8.91 -13.60
CA PHE A 207 3.06 9.31 -12.90
C PHE A 207 3.16 10.77 -12.50
N GLU A 208 2.08 11.49 -12.68
CA GLU A 208 1.91 12.85 -12.18
C GLU A 208 0.51 13.01 -11.59
N THR A 209 0.43 13.60 -10.42
CA THR A 209 -0.84 14.04 -9.84
C THR A 209 -0.73 15.47 -9.39
N ASN A 210 -1.81 16.21 -9.59
CA ASN A 210 -2.02 17.56 -9.06
C ASN A 210 -3.34 17.57 -8.32
N VAL A 211 -3.32 17.85 -7.02
CA VAL A 211 -4.52 17.89 -6.18
C VAL A 211 -4.56 19.18 -5.41
N LYS A 212 -5.72 19.84 -5.40
CA LYS A 212 -5.96 21.10 -4.69
C LYS A 212 -6.93 20.90 -3.55
N TYR A 213 -6.60 21.50 -2.41
CA TYR A 213 -7.41 21.45 -1.19
C TYR A 213 -7.60 22.84 -0.62
N ASP A 214 -8.83 23.10 -0.14
CA ASP A 214 -9.18 24.24 0.66
C ASP A 214 -9.58 23.77 2.06
N THR A 215 -8.94 24.34 3.09
CA THR A 215 -9.32 24.08 4.49
C THR A 215 -9.99 25.32 5.05
N TRP A 216 -11.17 25.12 5.62
CA TRP A 216 -12.03 26.17 6.15
C TRP A 216 -12.13 26.07 7.66
N PHE A 217 -12.16 27.20 8.34
CA PHE A 217 -12.73 27.30 9.67
C PHE A 217 -14.23 27.52 9.55
N ASP A 218 -14.99 26.78 10.34
CA ASP A 218 -16.44 26.93 10.42
C ASP A 218 -16.82 28.18 11.22
N ASP A 219 -18.09 28.60 11.13
CA ASP A 219 -18.60 29.78 11.83
C ASP A 219 -18.43 29.66 13.36
N GLY A 220 -17.96 30.71 13.97
CA GLY A 220 -17.77 30.77 15.42
C GLY A 220 -16.45 30.22 15.96
N TYR A 221 -15.53 29.81 15.09
CA TYR A 221 -14.21 29.39 15.53
C TYR A 221 -13.35 30.54 15.99
N LYS A 222 -13.16 30.67 17.33
CA LYS A 222 -12.29 31.68 17.98
C LYS A 222 -12.52 33.11 17.41
N SER A 223 -11.47 33.76 16.88
CA SER A 223 -11.48 35.09 16.29
C SER A 223 -11.72 35.10 14.77
N VAL A 224 -12.14 34.00 14.19
CA VAL A 224 -12.45 33.91 12.75
C VAL A 224 -13.71 34.72 12.42
N PRO A 225 -13.79 35.39 11.25
CA PRO A 225 -14.96 36.14 10.85
C PRO A 225 -16.25 35.32 10.91
N LYS A 226 -17.35 35.98 11.22
CA LYS A 226 -18.68 35.37 11.22
C LYS A 226 -18.99 34.83 9.82
N GLY A 227 -19.47 33.59 9.75
CA GLY A 227 -19.69 32.88 8.48
C GLY A 227 -18.53 32.00 8.04
N GLY A 228 -17.49 31.84 8.89
CA GLY A 228 -16.32 31.02 8.60
C GLY A 228 -15.24 31.75 7.80
N ALA A 229 -14.10 31.09 7.59
CA ALA A 229 -13.01 31.65 6.79
C ALA A 229 -12.14 30.56 6.15
N LEU A 230 -11.62 30.84 4.97
CA LEU A 230 -10.59 30.03 4.33
C LEU A 230 -9.30 30.10 5.16
N GLN A 231 -9.00 29.02 5.88
CA GLN A 231 -7.79 28.92 6.69
C GLN A 231 -6.55 28.80 5.82
N GLN A 232 -6.59 27.88 4.86
CA GLN A 232 -5.48 27.64 3.95
C GLN A 232 -5.98 27.02 2.65
N ASN A 233 -5.25 27.28 1.59
CA ASN A 233 -5.32 26.49 0.36
C ASN A 233 -3.98 25.79 0.14
N ARG A 234 -4.01 24.67 -0.54
CA ARG A 234 -2.82 23.88 -0.89
C ARG A 234 -3.01 23.26 -2.26
N GLU A 235 -1.97 23.36 -3.06
CA GLU A 235 -1.79 22.60 -4.28
C GLU A 235 -0.63 21.63 -4.09
N TYR A 236 -0.86 20.35 -4.30
CA TYR A 236 0.15 19.31 -4.19
C TYR A 236 0.37 18.68 -5.55
N VAL A 237 1.60 18.76 -6.03
CA VAL A 237 2.03 18.12 -7.28
C VAL A 237 3.04 17.03 -6.95
N THR A 238 2.73 15.82 -7.39
CA THR A 238 3.65 14.68 -7.28
C THR A 238 4.02 14.21 -8.66
N LYS A 239 5.32 14.05 -8.91
CA LYS A 239 5.85 13.44 -10.14
C LYS A 239 6.70 12.25 -9.76
N GLN A 240 6.45 11.10 -10.39
CA GLN A 240 7.25 9.89 -10.19
C GLN A 240 7.72 9.33 -11.52
N ASN A 241 8.98 8.92 -11.55
CA ASN A 241 9.59 8.17 -12.64
C ASN A 241 10.10 6.84 -12.07
N LEU A 242 9.68 5.75 -12.67
CA LEU A 242 10.17 4.43 -12.35
C LEU A 242 10.65 3.75 -13.62
N MET A 243 11.90 3.28 -13.60
CA MET A 243 12.51 2.49 -14.67
C MET A 243 12.98 1.16 -14.12
N GLN A 244 12.82 0.11 -14.88
CA GLN A 244 13.22 -1.22 -14.49
C GLN A 244 13.70 -2.02 -15.69
N VAL A 245 14.80 -2.75 -15.52
CA VAL A 245 15.23 -3.81 -16.42
C VAL A 245 15.24 -5.10 -15.64
N THR A 246 14.50 -6.09 -16.11
CA THR A 246 14.45 -7.41 -15.49
C THR A 246 15.04 -8.46 -16.41
N TYR A 247 15.74 -9.41 -15.80
CA TYR A 247 16.19 -10.65 -16.40
C TYR A 247 15.60 -11.84 -15.67
N GLN A 248 15.11 -12.82 -16.39
CA GLN A 248 14.64 -14.08 -15.82
C GLN A 248 14.87 -15.22 -16.80
N ASP A 249 15.52 -16.27 -16.33
CA ASP A 249 15.52 -17.59 -16.93
C ASP A 249 15.10 -18.64 -15.90
N ASP A 250 15.32 -19.92 -16.16
CA ASP A 250 14.91 -21.03 -15.27
C ASP A 250 15.65 -21.00 -13.92
N SER A 251 16.84 -20.44 -13.87
CA SER A 251 17.71 -20.48 -12.70
C SER A 251 18.09 -19.11 -12.13
N VAL A 252 18.15 -18.09 -12.95
CA VAL A 252 18.61 -16.75 -12.57
C VAL A 252 17.48 -15.75 -12.71
N LYS A 253 17.31 -14.92 -11.68
CA LYS A 253 16.49 -13.72 -11.73
C LYS A 253 17.32 -12.52 -11.33
N GLY A 254 17.14 -11.44 -12.05
CA GLY A 254 17.82 -10.18 -11.75
C GLY A 254 16.96 -9.00 -12.12
N ASN A 255 17.15 -7.89 -11.42
CA ASN A 255 16.57 -6.62 -11.80
C ASN A 255 17.52 -5.47 -11.50
N LEU A 256 17.42 -4.44 -12.35
CA LEU A 256 18.00 -3.12 -12.15
C LEU A 256 16.83 -2.15 -12.12
N TYR A 257 16.81 -1.25 -11.15
CA TYR A 257 15.71 -0.29 -11.04
C TYR A 257 16.19 1.10 -10.64
N TYR A 258 15.41 2.07 -11.07
CA TYR A 258 15.51 3.47 -10.68
C TYR A 258 14.11 3.98 -10.38
N ASN A 259 13.92 4.54 -9.18
CA ASN A 259 12.66 5.12 -8.73
C ASN A 259 12.94 6.51 -8.14
N GLN A 260 12.28 7.52 -8.67
CA GLN A 260 12.40 8.90 -8.19
C GLN A 260 11.01 9.52 -8.08
N ASN A 261 10.76 10.23 -6.99
CA ASN A 261 9.66 11.15 -6.95
C ASN A 261 10.10 12.59 -6.60
N LYS A 262 9.29 13.53 -7.01
CA LYS A 262 9.34 14.92 -6.62
C LYS A 262 7.96 15.29 -6.09
N LEU A 263 7.92 15.78 -4.86
CA LEU A 263 6.74 16.31 -4.19
C LEU A 263 6.88 17.81 -4.10
N MET A 264 5.91 18.54 -4.60
CA MET A 264 5.84 20.00 -4.54
C MET A 264 4.52 20.36 -3.88
N ALA A 265 4.58 21.34 -2.97
CA ALA A 265 3.36 21.86 -2.40
C ALA A 265 3.49 23.38 -2.28
N ASP A 266 2.47 24.10 -2.74
CA ASP A 266 2.37 25.53 -2.59
C ASP A 266 0.96 25.97 -2.17
N GLY A 267 0.84 27.27 -1.84
CA GLY A 267 -0.41 27.88 -1.43
C GLY A 267 -0.24 28.92 -0.32
N TYR A 268 -1.33 29.24 0.37
CA TYR A 268 -1.33 30.24 1.44
C TYR A 268 -1.93 29.68 2.73
N THR A 269 -1.39 30.14 3.85
CA THR A 269 -1.98 30.02 5.18
C THR A 269 -2.51 31.39 5.57
N ASN A 270 -3.82 31.59 5.43
CA ASN A 270 -4.46 32.86 5.76
C ASN A 270 -4.59 33.07 7.28
N TYR A 271 -4.86 31.98 8.00
CA TYR A 271 -5.03 32.02 9.45
C TYR A 271 -4.23 30.88 10.10
N THR A 272 -3.62 31.18 11.24
CA THR A 272 -2.98 30.17 12.09
C THR A 272 -4.02 29.23 12.70
N THR A 273 -3.58 28.13 13.27
CA THR A 273 -4.47 27.19 14.01
C THR A 273 -5.12 27.85 15.24
N SER A 274 -4.61 28.97 15.72
CA SER A 274 -5.23 29.78 16.78
C SER A 274 -6.28 30.78 16.29
N GLY A 275 -6.50 30.89 14.97
CA GLY A 275 -7.44 31.81 14.34
C GLY A 275 -6.87 33.22 14.09
N ALA A 276 -5.59 33.47 14.36
CA ALA A 276 -4.96 34.74 14.03
C ALA A 276 -4.61 34.81 12.53
N TYR A 277 -4.81 35.98 11.90
CA TYR A 277 -4.43 36.18 10.50
C TYR A 277 -2.92 36.04 10.33
N SER A 278 -2.51 35.31 9.30
CA SER A 278 -1.11 35.02 8.97
C SER A 278 -0.70 35.52 7.59
N GLY A 279 -1.49 35.29 6.57
CA GLY A 279 -1.17 35.63 5.17
C GLY A 279 0.14 35.00 4.64
N LYS A 280 0.64 33.94 5.33
CA LYS A 280 1.95 33.33 5.00
C LYS A 280 1.85 32.44 3.79
N MET A 281 2.75 32.63 2.83
CA MET A 281 2.94 31.69 1.72
C MET A 281 3.49 30.36 2.23
N TYR A 282 3.02 29.28 1.66
CA TYR A 282 3.51 27.93 1.87
C TYR A 282 4.11 27.41 0.57
N ASP A 283 5.34 26.94 0.60
CA ASP A 283 6.04 26.44 -0.55
C ASP A 283 7.09 25.41 -0.11
N THR A 284 6.96 24.17 -0.55
CA THR A 284 7.90 23.11 -0.25
C THR A 284 8.18 22.22 -1.46
N ASP A 285 9.42 21.78 -1.56
CA ASP A 285 9.91 20.83 -2.54
C ASP A 285 10.61 19.66 -1.82
N GLU A 286 10.26 18.44 -2.16
CA GLU A 286 10.92 17.23 -1.66
C GLU A 286 11.26 16.31 -2.81
N LYS A 287 12.47 15.77 -2.81
CA LYS A 287 12.94 14.81 -3.81
C LYS A 287 13.45 13.55 -3.13
N ASN A 288 12.89 12.43 -3.52
CA ASN A 288 13.35 11.10 -3.11
C ASN A 288 13.80 10.33 -4.33
N ARG A 289 14.86 9.57 -4.19
CA ARG A 289 15.39 8.71 -5.25
C ARG A 289 15.94 7.43 -4.64
N THR A 290 15.65 6.33 -5.29
CA THR A 290 16.22 5.03 -5.01
C THR A 290 16.63 4.39 -6.32
N TYR A 291 17.83 3.85 -6.37
CA TYR A 291 18.25 2.96 -7.46
C TYR A 291 18.95 1.75 -6.87
N GLY A 292 18.87 0.64 -7.57
CA GLY A 292 19.48 -0.57 -7.06
C GLY A 292 19.47 -1.71 -8.05
N ALA A 293 20.05 -2.80 -7.58
CA ALA A 293 20.14 -4.07 -8.26
C ALA A 293 19.84 -5.21 -7.30
N ASP A 294 19.16 -6.23 -7.78
CA ASP A 294 18.98 -7.51 -7.08
C ASP A 294 19.27 -8.64 -8.06
N ILE A 295 20.04 -9.61 -7.65
CA ILE A 295 20.32 -10.80 -8.44
C ILE A 295 20.25 -12.03 -7.54
N GLN A 296 19.61 -13.09 -8.04
CA GLN A 296 19.57 -14.38 -7.38
C GLN A 296 19.77 -15.51 -8.36
N LYS A 297 20.31 -16.61 -7.87
CA LYS A 297 20.40 -17.88 -8.60
C LYS A 297 19.83 -18.99 -7.77
N LYS A 298 19.06 -19.86 -8.45
CA LYS A 298 18.48 -21.09 -7.90
C LYS A 298 19.28 -22.30 -8.41
N TRP A 299 19.57 -23.21 -7.51
CA TRP A 299 20.10 -24.53 -7.82
C TRP A 299 19.10 -25.58 -7.35
N GLU A 300 18.90 -26.60 -8.17
CA GLU A 300 18.06 -27.76 -7.86
C GLU A 300 18.94 -28.98 -7.68
N PHE A 301 18.86 -29.62 -6.52
CA PHE A 301 19.60 -30.84 -6.22
C PHE A 301 18.64 -32.02 -6.17
N GLY A 302 18.44 -32.64 -7.31
CA GLY A 302 17.41 -33.65 -7.50
C GLY A 302 16.00 -33.09 -7.29
N ASN A 303 15.08 -33.94 -6.86
CA ASN A 303 13.66 -33.56 -6.68
C ASN A 303 13.34 -33.04 -5.26
N LYS A 304 14.33 -33.02 -4.35
CA LYS A 304 14.09 -32.79 -2.93
C LYS A 304 14.62 -31.46 -2.43
N THR A 305 15.60 -30.88 -3.07
CA THR A 305 16.32 -29.75 -2.51
C THR A 305 16.47 -28.61 -3.50
N ASN A 306 16.11 -27.40 -3.09
CA ASN A 306 16.40 -26.17 -3.81
C ASN A 306 17.23 -25.25 -2.91
N LEU A 307 18.23 -24.61 -3.48
CA LEU A 307 19.01 -23.56 -2.85
C LEU A 307 18.90 -22.30 -3.69
N ILE A 308 18.53 -21.19 -3.06
CA ILE A 308 18.58 -19.86 -3.66
C ILE A 308 19.63 -19.08 -2.90
N LEU A 309 20.54 -18.45 -3.63
CA LEU A 309 21.44 -17.44 -3.09
C LEU A 309 21.29 -16.17 -3.91
N GLY A 310 21.34 -15.04 -3.25
CA GLY A 310 21.22 -13.75 -3.90
C GLY A 310 21.92 -12.63 -3.17
N SER A 311 22.08 -11.54 -3.87
CA SER A 311 22.61 -10.28 -3.34
C SER A 311 21.82 -9.11 -3.86
N SER A 312 21.74 -8.04 -3.07
CA SER A 312 21.12 -6.80 -3.48
C SER A 312 21.93 -5.59 -3.06
N TYR A 313 21.83 -4.56 -3.87
CA TYR A 313 22.36 -3.23 -3.61
C TYR A 313 21.28 -2.20 -3.84
N GLN A 314 21.20 -1.20 -2.96
CA GLN A 314 20.30 -0.06 -3.09
C GLN A 314 21.00 1.20 -2.59
N ASN A 315 20.82 2.30 -3.32
CA ASN A 315 21.14 3.64 -2.83
C ASN A 315 19.84 4.40 -2.60
N GLU A 316 19.71 4.98 -1.43
CA GLU A 316 18.62 5.89 -1.08
C GLU A 316 19.15 7.31 -0.98
N PHE A 317 18.39 8.26 -1.52
CA PHE A 317 18.68 9.69 -1.51
C PHE A 317 17.43 10.46 -1.13
N TYR A 318 17.61 11.43 -0.26
CA TYR A 318 16.58 12.34 0.24
C TYR A 318 17.05 13.78 0.21
N ASP A 319 16.20 14.66 -0.27
CA ASP A 319 16.44 16.08 -0.39
C ASP A 319 15.13 16.84 -0.14
N ASP A 320 15.12 17.70 0.86
CA ASP A 320 13.95 18.47 1.29
C ASP A 320 14.27 19.96 1.24
N TYR A 321 13.55 20.68 0.38
CA TYR A 321 13.70 22.12 0.18
C TYR A 321 12.42 22.86 0.55
N GLY A 322 12.52 23.78 1.53
CA GLY A 322 11.57 24.87 1.64
C GLY A 322 12.03 26.06 0.79
N LYS A 323 11.23 26.59 -0.11
CA LYS A 323 11.59 27.73 -0.95
C LYS A 323 11.56 29.06 -0.20
N ASP A 324 10.82 29.17 0.88
CA ASP A 324 10.72 30.35 1.74
C ASP A 324 11.92 30.53 2.70
N GLY A 325 13.01 29.81 2.46
CA GLY A 325 14.23 29.84 3.28
C GLY A 325 14.20 28.92 4.49
N HIS A 326 13.12 28.21 4.73
CA HIS A 326 13.08 27.11 5.70
C HIS A 326 13.78 25.88 5.11
N LYS A 327 15.05 25.84 5.35
CA LYS A 327 15.85 24.67 5.09
C LYS A 327 15.67 23.72 6.27
N SER A 328 15.17 22.49 6.02
CA SER A 328 15.37 21.41 6.98
C SER A 328 16.86 21.36 7.33
N PRO A 329 17.25 21.24 8.60
CA PRO A 329 18.65 21.31 9.01
C PRO A 329 19.56 20.24 8.40
N ASN A 330 19.01 19.24 7.70
CA ASN A 330 19.76 18.13 7.12
C ASN A 330 19.20 17.72 5.76
N GLN A 331 19.33 18.57 4.79
CA GLN A 331 18.54 18.64 3.58
C GLN A 331 18.89 17.62 2.51
N VAL A 332 20.15 17.26 2.40
CA VAL A 332 20.63 16.30 1.40
C VAL A 332 21.31 15.18 2.16
N THR A 333 20.76 14.00 2.04
CA THR A 333 21.35 12.82 2.66
C THR A 333 21.15 11.58 1.80
N SER A 334 22.10 10.66 1.85
CA SER A 334 22.05 9.39 1.15
C SER A 334 22.69 8.30 1.98
N ARG A 335 22.35 7.06 1.68
CA ARG A 335 23.04 5.87 2.19
C ARG A 335 23.01 4.75 1.17
N ASN A 336 23.98 3.87 1.27
CA ASN A 336 24.01 2.63 0.51
C ASN A 336 23.53 1.48 1.41
N ILE A 337 22.76 0.57 0.85
CA ILE A 337 22.25 -0.63 1.52
C ILE A 337 22.72 -1.82 0.71
N TYR A 338 23.39 -2.74 1.37
CA TYR A 338 23.86 -3.99 0.79
C TYR A 338 23.20 -5.15 1.51
N ALA A 339 22.95 -6.22 0.78
CA ALA A 339 22.52 -7.45 1.42
C ALA A 339 22.98 -8.69 0.66
N VAL A 340 23.18 -9.75 1.43
CA VAL A 340 23.28 -11.12 0.93
C VAL A 340 22.20 -11.96 1.60
N TYR A 341 21.58 -12.86 0.84
CA TYR A 341 20.51 -13.70 1.36
C TYR A 341 20.53 -15.09 0.73
N GLY A 342 19.94 -16.02 1.46
CA GLY A 342 19.77 -17.37 0.98
C GLY A 342 18.49 -18.00 1.48
N GLN A 343 17.99 -18.95 0.71
CA GLN A 343 16.88 -19.81 1.06
C GLN A 343 17.21 -21.25 0.70
N TYR A 344 16.92 -22.15 1.59
CA TYR A 344 17.10 -23.60 1.42
C TYR A 344 15.76 -24.29 1.62
N ASP A 345 15.24 -24.89 0.55
CA ASP A 345 14.01 -25.67 0.54
C ASP A 345 14.37 -27.17 0.57
N TYR A 346 13.84 -27.90 1.53
CA TYR A 346 14.09 -29.31 1.69
C TYR A 346 12.78 -30.09 1.81
N LYS A 347 12.49 -30.93 0.81
CA LYS A 347 11.39 -31.89 0.83
C LYS A 347 11.87 -33.17 1.50
N PHE A 348 11.49 -33.35 2.77
CA PHE A 348 11.79 -34.57 3.51
C PHE A 348 11.17 -35.80 2.81
N ASP A 349 9.90 -35.65 2.44
CA ASP A 349 9.13 -36.58 1.63
C ASP A 349 8.11 -35.84 0.73
N GLU A 350 7.18 -36.57 0.11
CA GLU A 350 6.15 -35.97 -0.78
C GLU A 350 5.16 -35.05 -0.04
N LYS A 351 5.03 -35.20 1.28
CA LYS A 351 4.08 -34.45 2.12
C LYS A 351 4.73 -33.37 2.95
N ASN A 352 6.02 -33.48 3.26
CA ASN A 352 6.70 -32.65 4.24
C ASN A 352 7.82 -31.84 3.60
N GLU A 353 7.73 -30.53 3.71
CA GLU A 353 8.72 -29.58 3.20
C GLU A 353 9.12 -28.60 4.29
N PHE A 354 10.43 -28.39 4.45
CA PHE A 354 11.02 -27.35 5.29
C PHE A 354 11.67 -26.28 4.42
N ILE A 355 11.48 -25.02 4.80
CA ILE A 355 12.11 -23.87 4.14
C ILE A 355 12.82 -23.05 5.19
N PHE A 356 14.12 -22.82 4.99
CA PHE A 356 14.95 -21.99 5.85
C PHE A 356 15.48 -20.81 5.06
N GLY A 357 15.41 -19.63 5.62
CA GLY A 357 15.95 -18.42 5.02
C GLY A 357 16.83 -17.65 5.98
N ALA A 358 17.86 -17.01 5.44
CA ALA A 358 18.71 -16.07 6.17
C ALA A 358 19.08 -14.88 5.28
N ARG A 359 19.22 -13.72 5.89
CA ARG A 359 19.65 -12.49 5.24
C ARG A 359 20.49 -11.65 6.17
N GLU A 360 21.63 -11.19 5.65
CA GLU A 360 22.42 -10.11 6.25
C GLU A 360 22.22 -8.84 5.43
N THR A 361 21.98 -7.72 6.11
CA THR A 361 21.80 -6.40 5.49
C THR A 361 22.62 -5.39 6.26
N TRP A 362 23.44 -4.61 5.56
CA TRP A 362 24.22 -3.52 6.17
C TRP A 362 24.16 -2.25 5.34
N THR A 363 24.38 -1.11 6.00
CA THR A 363 24.42 0.20 5.36
C THR A 363 25.80 0.82 5.43
N THR A 364 26.09 1.70 4.48
CA THR A 364 27.27 2.55 4.48
C THR A 364 26.93 3.95 4.00
N GLY A 365 27.78 4.93 4.34
CA GLY A 365 27.61 6.31 3.89
C GLY A 365 26.41 7.01 4.53
N GLY A 366 25.93 6.50 5.66
CA GLY A 366 24.90 7.17 6.46
C GLY A 366 25.38 8.53 6.97
N TYR A 367 24.46 9.50 7.06
CA TYR A 367 24.76 10.82 7.59
C TYR A 367 25.33 10.72 9.01
N LYS A 368 26.43 11.43 9.30
CA LYS A 368 27.15 11.35 10.58
C LYS A 368 27.55 9.92 10.98
N ASP A 369 27.91 9.10 10.00
CA ASP A 369 28.32 7.71 10.18
C ASP A 369 27.29 6.78 10.84
N GLN A 370 26.01 7.15 10.77
CA GLN A 370 24.91 6.31 11.25
C GLN A 370 24.64 5.19 10.27
N ASN A 371 25.31 4.08 10.49
CA ASN A 371 25.14 2.86 9.72
C ASN A 371 24.43 1.80 10.57
N TYR A 372 23.73 0.92 9.90
CA TYR A 372 22.97 -0.17 10.52
C TYR A 372 23.41 -1.49 9.92
N ASP A 373 23.36 -2.54 10.73
CA ASP A 373 23.41 -3.91 10.28
C ASP A 373 22.24 -4.70 10.87
N ASN A 374 21.79 -5.70 10.16
CA ASN A 374 20.70 -6.55 10.62
C ASN A 374 20.74 -7.93 9.99
N PHE A 375 20.87 -8.94 10.84
CA PHE A 375 20.70 -10.33 10.47
C PHE A 375 19.26 -10.77 10.75
N SER A 376 18.64 -11.42 9.77
CA SER A 376 17.26 -11.94 9.87
C SER A 376 17.20 -13.39 9.42
N MET A 377 16.40 -14.20 10.12
CA MET A 377 16.17 -15.60 9.79
C MET A 377 14.68 -15.89 9.66
N SER A 378 14.36 -16.94 8.90
CA SER A 378 13.01 -17.51 8.83
C SER A 378 13.08 -19.04 8.77
N GLY A 379 12.04 -19.67 9.31
CA GLY A 379 11.82 -21.09 9.22
C GLY A 379 10.34 -21.36 8.89
N GLN A 380 10.10 -22.25 7.96
CA GLN A 380 8.75 -22.60 7.54
C GLN A 380 8.65 -24.11 7.40
N TYR A 381 7.49 -24.65 7.71
CA TYR A 381 7.15 -26.05 7.54
C TYR A 381 5.81 -26.19 6.86
N LEU A 382 5.73 -27.02 5.85
CA LEU A 382 4.52 -27.38 5.12
C LEU A 382 4.27 -28.89 5.26
N HIS A 383 3.03 -29.24 5.62
CA HIS A 383 2.55 -30.61 5.62
C HIS A 383 1.34 -30.74 4.67
N LYS A 384 1.47 -31.53 3.62
CA LYS A 384 0.37 -31.85 2.72
C LYS A 384 -0.52 -32.94 3.31
N LEU A 385 -1.76 -32.61 3.59
CA LEU A 385 -2.78 -33.59 3.94
C LEU A 385 -3.23 -34.35 2.70
N THR A 386 -3.43 -33.61 1.60
CA THR A 386 -3.73 -34.11 0.27
C THR A 386 -3.05 -33.24 -0.79
N GLU A 387 -3.22 -33.50 -2.08
CA GLU A 387 -2.75 -32.65 -3.17
C GLU A 387 -3.34 -31.21 -3.13
N ASN A 388 -4.50 -31.04 -2.50
CA ASN A 388 -5.26 -29.80 -2.45
C ASN A 388 -5.42 -29.23 -1.04
N ASP A 389 -4.88 -29.90 -0.02
CA ASP A 389 -4.95 -29.51 1.38
C ASP A 389 -3.55 -29.47 2.00
N SER A 390 -3.24 -28.40 2.69
CA SER A 390 -1.99 -28.28 3.45
C SER A 390 -2.19 -27.59 4.80
N LEU A 391 -1.36 -27.98 5.75
CA LEU A 391 -1.10 -27.28 6.99
C LEU A 391 0.29 -26.65 6.90
N TYR A 392 0.48 -25.51 7.54
CA TYR A 392 1.80 -24.91 7.60
C TYR A 392 2.03 -24.21 8.94
N ALA A 393 3.31 -24.10 9.29
CA ALA A 393 3.80 -23.26 10.37
C ALA A 393 4.92 -22.37 9.84
N SER A 394 4.99 -21.13 10.26
CA SER A 394 6.07 -20.22 9.90
C SER A 394 6.49 -19.34 11.06
N VAL A 395 7.79 -19.06 11.13
CA VAL A 395 8.38 -18.03 11.98
C VAL A 395 9.35 -17.22 11.12
N GLY A 396 9.26 -15.89 11.20
CA GLY A 396 10.10 -15.01 10.40
C GLY A 396 10.46 -13.74 11.15
N GLN A 397 11.74 -13.40 11.14
CA GLN A 397 12.23 -12.12 11.63
C GLN A 397 12.12 -11.07 10.55
N SER A 398 11.90 -9.83 10.96
CA SER A 398 11.78 -8.68 10.07
C SER A 398 12.35 -7.43 10.73
N PHE A 399 12.74 -6.46 9.90
CA PHE A 399 13.25 -5.18 10.38
C PHE A 399 12.85 -4.04 9.46
N ILE A 400 12.86 -2.81 10.00
CA ILE A 400 12.71 -1.57 9.23
C ILE A 400 13.74 -0.57 9.71
N MET A 401 14.55 -0.07 8.79
CA MET A 401 15.51 1.00 9.11
C MET A 401 14.79 2.34 9.25
N PRO A 402 15.24 3.21 10.19
CA PRO A 402 14.75 4.58 10.26
C PRO A 402 14.95 5.30 8.92
N THR A 403 13.95 6.05 8.49
CA THR A 403 14.07 6.90 7.29
C THR A 403 14.77 8.21 7.64
N PHE A 404 15.33 8.89 6.65
CA PHE A 404 16.00 10.18 6.88
C PHE A 404 15.07 11.22 7.48
N SER A 405 13.82 11.30 7.01
CA SER A 405 12.83 12.22 7.56
C SER A 405 12.44 11.92 9.01
N GLN A 406 12.51 10.66 9.43
CA GLN A 406 12.27 10.27 10.83
C GLN A 406 13.45 10.65 11.74
N MET A 407 14.68 10.50 11.26
CA MET A 407 15.89 10.84 12.04
C MET A 407 16.15 12.34 12.12
N TYR A 408 15.94 13.07 11.03
CA TYR A 408 16.41 14.46 10.91
C TYR A 408 15.30 15.49 10.83
N GLY A 409 14.04 15.05 10.78
CA GLY A 409 12.89 15.91 10.61
C GLY A 409 12.62 16.25 9.14
N ALA A 410 11.36 16.44 8.82
CA ALA A 410 10.88 16.77 7.47
C ALA A 410 9.94 18.00 7.50
N SER A 411 9.89 18.74 8.59
CA SER A 411 9.08 19.94 8.74
C SER A 411 9.57 20.79 9.91
N ASP A 412 9.17 22.05 9.97
CA ASP A 412 9.50 22.97 11.05
C ASP A 412 9.06 22.47 12.44
N SER A 413 8.03 21.62 12.50
CA SER A 413 7.53 21.02 13.74
C SER A 413 8.23 19.69 14.10
N ALA A 414 9.12 19.18 13.27
CA ALA A 414 9.77 17.91 13.47
C ALA A 414 11.14 18.07 14.16
N VAL A 415 11.23 17.61 15.38
CA VAL A 415 12.51 17.59 16.13
C VAL A 415 13.32 16.38 15.69
N SER A 416 14.57 16.60 15.33
CA SER A 416 15.52 15.54 14.94
C SER A 416 15.72 14.53 16.07
N ASN A 417 15.73 13.25 15.72
CA ASN A 417 16.11 12.16 16.61
C ASN A 417 17.04 11.16 15.89
N PRO A 418 18.33 11.47 15.82
CA PRO A 418 19.30 10.60 15.16
C PRO A 418 19.54 9.27 15.90
N ASP A 419 19.13 9.14 17.16
CA ASP A 419 19.32 7.92 17.98
C ASP A 419 18.21 6.88 17.77
N LEU A 420 17.36 7.05 16.76
CA LEU A 420 16.33 6.07 16.42
C LEU A 420 16.96 4.71 16.09
N LYS A 421 16.42 3.67 16.72
CA LYS A 421 16.79 2.30 16.45
C LYS A 421 15.96 1.73 15.31
N PRO A 422 16.51 0.78 14.53
CA PRO A 422 15.71 0.00 13.60
C PRO A 422 14.61 -0.77 14.33
N GLN A 423 13.42 -0.79 13.76
CA GLN A 423 12.35 -1.67 14.23
C GLN A 423 12.75 -3.13 14.00
N LYS A 424 12.51 -4.00 14.95
CA LYS A 424 12.73 -5.44 14.83
C LYS A 424 11.47 -6.17 15.21
N GLY A 425 11.05 -7.11 14.37
CA GLY A 425 9.83 -7.86 14.57
C GLY A 425 10.00 -9.35 14.37
N THR A 426 9.18 -10.13 15.04
CA THR A 426 9.03 -11.56 14.81
C THR A 426 7.56 -11.86 14.53
N ASN A 427 7.31 -12.59 13.46
CA ASN A 427 6.00 -13.05 13.04
C ASN A 427 5.93 -14.56 13.22
N TYR A 428 4.86 -15.04 13.86
CA TYR A 428 4.52 -16.44 14.03
C TYR A 428 3.19 -16.70 13.36
N GLU A 429 3.07 -17.77 12.59
CA GLU A 429 1.84 -18.12 11.93
C GLU A 429 1.66 -19.65 11.86
N LEU A 430 0.44 -20.08 12.10
CA LEU A 430 -0.06 -21.43 11.82
C LEU A 430 -1.25 -21.31 10.89
N GLY A 431 -1.28 -22.08 9.82
CA GLY A 431 -2.37 -21.98 8.87
C GLY A 431 -2.74 -23.29 8.20
N TRP A 432 -3.90 -23.23 7.58
CA TRP A 432 -4.49 -24.29 6.78
C TRP A 432 -4.97 -23.73 5.46
N LYS A 433 -4.77 -24.49 4.39
CA LYS A 433 -5.25 -24.15 3.04
C LYS A 433 -5.89 -25.37 2.39
N ARG A 434 -7.05 -25.13 1.77
CA ARG A 434 -7.71 -26.07 0.85
C ARG A 434 -8.04 -25.35 -0.43
N VAL A 435 -7.49 -25.81 -1.55
CA VAL A 435 -7.72 -25.23 -2.88
C VAL A 435 -8.20 -26.32 -3.82
N SER A 436 -9.43 -26.22 -4.25
CA SER A 436 -10.05 -27.11 -5.23
C SER A 436 -10.50 -26.32 -6.45
N ASN A 437 -11.06 -27.01 -7.45
CA ASN A 437 -11.54 -26.35 -8.67
C ASN A 437 -12.70 -25.37 -8.40
N ASN A 438 -13.52 -25.65 -7.38
CA ASN A 438 -14.75 -24.88 -7.13
C ASN A 438 -14.70 -24.04 -5.85
N HIS A 439 -13.71 -24.23 -4.99
CA HIS A 439 -13.59 -23.45 -3.76
C HIS A 439 -12.15 -23.38 -3.27
N SER A 440 -11.85 -22.27 -2.61
CA SER A 440 -10.61 -22.07 -1.88
C SER A 440 -10.96 -21.65 -0.46
N TRP A 441 -10.39 -22.35 0.51
CA TRP A 441 -10.50 -22.02 1.93
C TRP A 441 -9.12 -21.82 2.50
N LYS A 442 -8.94 -20.76 3.26
CA LYS A 442 -7.69 -20.49 3.97
C LYS A 442 -8.01 -20.00 5.38
N ALA A 443 -7.29 -20.52 6.35
CA ALA A 443 -7.39 -20.07 7.74
C ALA A 443 -5.97 -19.91 8.30
N ALA A 444 -5.74 -18.86 9.09
CA ALA A 444 -4.47 -18.62 9.75
C ALA A 444 -4.69 -18.04 11.15
N ILE A 445 -3.86 -18.46 12.09
CA ILE A 445 -3.68 -17.83 13.39
C ILE A 445 -2.29 -17.21 13.37
N TYR A 446 -2.19 -15.94 13.77
CA TYR A 446 -0.92 -15.23 13.71
C TYR A 446 -0.64 -14.46 15.01
N HIS A 447 0.64 -14.29 15.29
CA HIS A 447 1.14 -13.39 16.33
C HIS A 447 2.31 -12.58 15.77
N ILE A 448 2.28 -11.28 16.01
CA ILE A 448 3.29 -10.31 15.60
C ILE A 448 3.77 -9.60 16.85
N ASP A 449 5.10 -9.58 17.05
CA ASP A 449 5.74 -8.85 18.14
C ASP A 449 6.86 -7.97 17.54
N ILE A 450 6.79 -6.65 17.79
CA ILE A 450 7.73 -5.67 17.26
C ILE A 450 8.29 -4.86 18.42
N THR A 451 9.60 -4.85 18.54
CA THR A 451 10.34 -3.94 19.39
C THR A 451 10.85 -2.75 18.61
N ASP A 452 10.98 -1.62 19.28
CA ASP A 452 11.49 -0.38 18.69
C ASP A 452 10.66 0.13 17.49
N ASN A 453 9.34 -0.14 17.45
CA ASN A 453 8.44 0.40 16.42
C ASN A 453 8.51 1.93 16.39
N ILE A 454 8.77 2.51 15.21
CA ILE A 454 8.98 3.95 15.07
C ILE A 454 7.64 4.67 14.92
N THR A 455 7.36 5.61 15.81
CA THR A 455 6.14 6.41 15.83
C THR A 455 6.42 7.88 16.07
N ALA A 456 5.58 8.77 15.52
CA ALA A 456 5.63 10.19 15.80
C ALA A 456 4.99 10.49 17.16
N THR A 457 5.73 11.19 18.02
CA THR A 457 5.29 11.54 19.37
C THR A 457 5.29 13.06 19.52
N TRP A 458 4.12 13.66 19.68
CA TRP A 458 3.96 15.11 19.88
C TRP A 458 4.34 15.51 21.31
N ASP A 459 4.89 16.72 21.45
CA ASP A 459 5.11 17.33 22.75
C ASP A 459 3.78 17.63 23.47
N GLY A 460 3.85 18.06 24.74
CA GLY A 460 2.66 18.39 25.53
C GLY A 460 1.89 19.60 25.01
N THR A 461 2.55 20.48 24.27
CA THR A 461 1.97 21.70 23.67
C THR A 461 1.41 21.44 22.27
N LYS A 462 1.69 20.27 21.67
CA LYS A 462 1.35 19.87 20.30
C LYS A 462 1.92 20.84 19.23
N THR A 463 3.03 21.47 19.52
CA THR A 463 3.74 22.37 18.60
C THR A 463 4.86 21.67 17.86
N GLU A 464 5.50 20.73 18.54
CA GLU A 464 6.61 19.95 18.00
C GLU A 464 6.36 18.45 18.17
N TYR A 465 6.91 17.65 17.26
CA TYR A 465 6.92 16.19 17.39
C TYR A 465 8.31 15.65 17.08
N LYS A 466 8.62 14.49 17.64
CA LYS A 466 9.78 13.70 17.24
C LYS A 466 9.39 12.24 17.06
N TYR A 467 10.12 11.55 16.23
CA TYR A 467 10.00 10.10 16.15
C TYR A 467 10.68 9.44 17.34
N THR A 468 10.01 8.44 17.91
CA THR A 468 10.50 7.65 19.05
C THR A 468 10.23 6.19 18.80
N ASN A 469 10.93 5.33 19.53
CA ASN A 469 10.70 3.89 19.50
C ASN A 469 9.63 3.50 20.54
N GLU A 470 8.72 2.60 20.17
CA GLU A 470 7.69 2.00 21.01
C GLU A 470 7.59 0.49 20.73
N ASP A 471 6.85 -0.27 21.54
CA ASP A 471 6.56 -1.67 21.25
C ASP A 471 5.20 -1.82 20.58
N PHE A 472 5.08 -2.82 19.72
CA PHE A 472 3.81 -3.19 19.07
C PHE A 472 3.61 -4.71 19.14
N LYS A 473 2.38 -5.14 19.34
CA LYS A 473 1.99 -6.55 19.19
C LYS A 473 0.59 -6.69 18.61
N ASN A 474 0.39 -7.79 17.91
CA ASN A 474 -0.94 -8.19 17.43
C ASN A 474 -1.08 -9.70 17.42
N THR A 475 -2.17 -10.20 17.95
CA THR A 475 -2.60 -11.60 17.82
C THR A 475 -3.94 -11.63 17.13
N GLY A 476 -4.09 -12.52 16.15
CA GLY A 476 -5.32 -12.56 15.38
C GLY A 476 -5.57 -13.88 14.68
N VAL A 477 -6.76 -13.95 14.07
CA VAL A 477 -7.22 -15.07 13.26
C VAL A 477 -7.79 -14.51 11.96
N GLU A 478 -7.48 -15.16 10.85
CA GLU A 478 -7.97 -14.81 9.53
C GLU A 478 -8.56 -16.04 8.85
N ILE A 479 -9.74 -15.89 8.22
CA ILE A 479 -10.39 -16.92 7.42
C ILE A 479 -10.84 -16.27 6.11
N THR A 480 -10.54 -16.89 4.98
CA THR A 480 -11.02 -16.47 3.66
C THR A 480 -11.61 -17.64 2.92
N CYS A 481 -12.59 -17.35 2.08
CA CYS A 481 -13.27 -18.35 1.25
C CYS A 481 -13.65 -17.75 -0.10
N ASP A 482 -13.33 -18.47 -1.17
CA ASP A 482 -13.78 -18.20 -2.53
C ASP A 482 -14.55 -19.43 -3.03
N ILE A 483 -15.71 -19.21 -3.62
CA ILE A 483 -16.62 -20.29 -4.09
C ILE A 483 -17.05 -19.98 -5.52
N ILE A 484 -16.82 -20.92 -6.44
CA ILE A 484 -17.44 -20.90 -7.77
C ILE A 484 -18.80 -21.60 -7.64
N GLY A 485 -19.86 -20.81 -7.70
CA GLY A 485 -21.25 -21.26 -7.65
C GLY A 485 -21.74 -21.78 -9.01
N LYS A 486 -23.06 -21.94 -9.11
CA LYS A 486 -23.75 -22.32 -10.35
C LYS A 486 -24.18 -21.07 -11.14
N ASP A 487 -24.53 -21.27 -12.39
CA ASP A 487 -25.16 -20.25 -13.25
C ASP A 487 -24.41 -18.92 -13.37
N GLY A 488 -23.07 -18.95 -13.26
CA GLY A 488 -22.21 -17.78 -13.40
C GLY A 488 -21.98 -16.99 -12.10
N PHE A 489 -22.49 -17.45 -10.96
CA PHE A 489 -22.20 -16.82 -9.69
C PHE A 489 -20.86 -17.27 -9.11
N THR A 490 -20.12 -16.33 -8.53
CA THR A 490 -18.99 -16.59 -7.65
C THR A 490 -19.14 -15.76 -6.37
N TYR A 491 -18.68 -16.32 -5.27
CA TYR A 491 -18.77 -15.68 -3.93
C TYR A 491 -17.37 -15.63 -3.34
N ASN A 492 -17.04 -14.49 -2.76
CA ASN A 492 -15.83 -14.35 -1.97
C ASN A 492 -16.17 -13.71 -0.63
N TRP A 493 -15.57 -14.18 0.43
CA TRP A 493 -15.68 -13.54 1.72
C TRP A 493 -14.44 -13.79 2.59
N GLY A 494 -14.24 -12.92 3.57
CA GLY A 494 -13.17 -13.07 4.52
C GLY A 494 -13.48 -12.35 5.83
N ILE A 495 -12.94 -12.90 6.88
CA ILE A 495 -13.02 -12.35 8.24
C ILE A 495 -11.62 -12.31 8.81
N ASN A 496 -11.20 -11.16 9.32
CA ASN A 496 -10.01 -11.01 10.13
C ASN A 496 -10.38 -10.46 11.51
N TYR A 497 -9.97 -11.16 12.53
CA TYR A 497 -9.93 -10.64 13.89
C TYR A 497 -8.48 -10.39 14.29
N GLY A 498 -8.19 -9.20 14.83
CA GLY A 498 -6.89 -8.86 15.38
C GLY A 498 -7.04 -7.95 16.60
N ASP A 499 -6.06 -7.98 17.50
CA ASP A 499 -6.02 -7.11 18.67
C ASP A 499 -4.71 -6.32 18.72
N PRO A 500 -4.47 -5.42 17.71
CA PRO A 500 -3.23 -4.65 17.63
C PRO A 500 -3.12 -3.66 18.79
N LYS A 501 -1.96 -3.64 19.43
CA LYS A 501 -1.65 -2.82 20.59
C LYS A 501 -0.26 -2.22 20.49
N VAL A 502 -0.11 -1.02 21.07
CA VAL A 502 1.15 -0.28 21.18
C VAL A 502 1.44 0.07 22.62
N LYS A 503 2.74 0.16 22.97
CA LYS A 503 3.20 0.59 24.28
C LYS A 503 4.46 1.45 24.10
N GLY A 504 4.43 2.69 24.54
CA GLY A 504 5.54 3.63 24.38
C GLY A 504 5.83 4.43 25.65
N SER A 505 6.83 5.28 25.61
CA SER A 505 7.27 6.08 26.75
C SER A 505 6.18 7.01 27.31
N LYS A 506 5.33 7.57 26.44
CA LYS A 506 4.20 8.43 26.86
C LYS A 506 2.95 7.63 27.26
N LYS A 507 2.86 6.37 26.86
CA LYS A 507 1.78 5.43 27.20
C LYS A 507 2.43 4.13 27.70
N PRO A 508 2.84 4.07 28.98
CA PRO A 508 3.57 2.90 29.51
C PRO A 508 2.65 1.70 29.77
N TYR A 509 1.56 1.62 29.06
CA TYR A 509 0.58 0.52 29.08
C TYR A 509 0.23 0.13 27.65
N TRP A 510 -0.24 -1.11 27.47
CA TRP A 510 -0.70 -1.59 26.17
C TRP A 510 -2.02 -0.93 25.79
N ASP A 511 -2.00 -0.05 24.79
CA ASP A 511 -3.16 0.65 24.26
C ASP A 511 -3.56 0.07 22.89
N ARG A 512 -4.84 0.08 22.59
CA ARG A 512 -5.38 -0.45 21.34
C ARG A 512 -5.07 0.48 20.17
N LYS A 513 -4.97 -0.13 18.97
CA LYS A 513 -4.78 0.57 17.68
C LYS A 513 -5.70 -0.07 16.64
N TYR A 514 -6.22 0.74 15.70
CA TYR A 514 -7.12 0.29 14.62
C TYR A 514 -8.44 -0.35 15.09
N GLY A 515 -9.02 -1.21 14.21
CA GLY A 515 -10.22 -2.00 14.48
C GLY A 515 -9.86 -3.47 14.71
N ARG A 516 -10.74 -4.19 15.37
CA ARG A 516 -10.54 -5.61 15.65
C ARG A 516 -11.14 -6.52 14.59
N TRP A 517 -12.39 -6.26 14.19
CA TRP A 517 -13.10 -7.10 13.24
C TRP A 517 -13.18 -6.45 11.88
N GLN A 518 -12.60 -7.09 10.89
CA GLN A 518 -12.75 -6.73 9.49
C GLN A 518 -13.46 -7.88 8.77
N MET A 519 -14.54 -7.55 8.05
CA MET A 519 -15.32 -8.49 7.26
C MET A 519 -15.41 -7.95 5.84
N ASN A 520 -15.09 -8.79 4.88
CA ASN A 520 -15.18 -8.48 3.47
C ASN A 520 -16.08 -9.51 2.80
N GLY A 521 -16.86 -9.11 1.84
CA GLY A 521 -17.70 -10.03 1.09
C GLY A 521 -18.07 -9.51 -0.28
N GLY A 522 -18.18 -10.41 -1.23
CA GLY A 522 -18.54 -10.12 -2.59
C GLY A 522 -19.37 -11.21 -3.25
N ILE A 523 -20.24 -10.78 -4.15
CA ILE A 523 -21.01 -11.63 -5.04
C ILE A 523 -20.72 -11.15 -6.46
N ASN A 524 -20.20 -12.03 -7.29
CA ASN A 524 -19.93 -11.76 -8.69
C ASN A 524 -20.84 -12.64 -9.54
N TYR A 525 -21.37 -12.08 -10.61
CA TYR A 525 -22.20 -12.76 -11.58
C TYR A 525 -21.65 -12.52 -12.98
N THR A 526 -21.32 -13.61 -13.67
CA THR A 526 -20.82 -13.59 -15.05
C THR A 526 -21.64 -14.54 -15.89
N LYS A 527 -22.50 -14.02 -16.73
CA LYS A 527 -23.32 -14.81 -17.66
C LYS A 527 -23.61 -14.03 -18.92
N ASP A 528 -23.50 -14.69 -20.06
CA ASP A 528 -23.72 -14.12 -21.38
C ASP A 528 -22.89 -12.83 -21.61
N LYS A 529 -23.55 -11.71 -21.71
CA LYS A 529 -22.95 -10.40 -21.95
C LYS A 529 -22.73 -9.58 -20.67
N TRP A 530 -23.16 -10.09 -19.50
CA TRP A 530 -23.16 -9.35 -18.26
C TRP A 530 -22.09 -9.84 -17.30
N ILE A 531 -21.38 -8.89 -16.71
CA ILE A 531 -20.46 -9.10 -15.57
C ILE A 531 -20.89 -8.10 -14.50
N THR A 532 -21.35 -8.59 -13.36
CA THR A 532 -21.82 -7.74 -12.26
C THR A 532 -21.13 -8.18 -10.96
N SER A 533 -20.69 -7.24 -10.16
CA SER A 533 -20.05 -7.49 -8.87
C SER A 533 -20.59 -6.54 -7.81
N LEU A 534 -21.05 -7.09 -6.69
CA LEU A 534 -21.40 -6.36 -5.48
C LEU A 534 -20.38 -6.68 -4.40
N GLN A 535 -19.77 -5.67 -3.80
CA GLN A 535 -18.73 -5.82 -2.79
C GLN A 535 -19.05 -5.02 -1.53
N GLY A 536 -18.65 -5.54 -0.37
CA GLY A 536 -18.77 -4.87 0.92
C GLY A 536 -17.57 -5.08 1.82
N THR A 537 -17.18 -4.05 2.56
CA THR A 537 -16.11 -4.10 3.58
C THR A 537 -16.60 -3.43 4.85
N TYR A 538 -16.59 -4.18 5.96
CA TYR A 538 -17.00 -3.70 7.27
C TYR A 538 -15.84 -3.80 8.25
N LEU A 539 -15.53 -2.71 8.95
CA LEU A 539 -14.54 -2.68 10.04
C LEU A 539 -15.20 -2.15 11.31
N SER A 540 -15.11 -2.92 12.38
CA SER A 540 -15.73 -2.59 13.65
C SER A 540 -14.80 -2.71 14.85
N GLN A 541 -15.30 -2.34 16.04
CA GLN A 541 -14.55 -2.21 17.27
C GLN A 541 -13.29 -1.34 17.06
N ARG A 542 -13.45 -0.25 16.33
CA ARG A 542 -12.41 0.69 15.97
C ARG A 542 -12.04 1.59 17.13
N VAL A 543 -10.80 2.06 17.13
CA VAL A 543 -10.33 3.09 18.04
C VAL A 543 -9.55 4.15 17.27
N GLY A 544 -9.73 5.40 17.64
CA GLY A 544 -8.85 6.51 17.30
C GLY A 544 -7.76 6.62 18.36
N THR A 545 -6.56 6.97 17.92
CA THR A 545 -5.41 7.14 18.81
C THR A 545 -5.10 8.64 18.94
N PRO A 546 -5.62 9.34 19.96
CA PRO A 546 -5.31 10.73 20.17
C PRO A 546 -3.82 10.91 20.52
N SER A 547 -3.28 12.10 20.29
CA SER A 547 -1.89 12.43 20.57
C SER A 547 -1.52 12.32 22.06
N SER A 548 -2.52 12.35 22.94
CA SER A 548 -2.37 12.17 24.40
C SER A 548 -3.57 11.40 24.96
N GLY A 549 -3.33 10.65 26.03
CA GLY A 549 -4.36 9.83 26.68
C GLY A 549 -4.61 8.46 25.98
N PRO A 550 -5.54 7.65 26.51
CA PRO A 550 -5.88 6.35 25.95
C PRO A 550 -6.62 6.47 24.62
N SER A 551 -6.62 5.40 23.85
CA SER A 551 -7.41 5.30 22.63
C SER A 551 -8.91 5.46 22.92
N VAL A 552 -9.63 6.12 22.00
CA VAL A 552 -11.07 6.38 22.10
C VAL A 552 -11.83 5.50 21.10
N SER A 553 -13.07 5.15 21.44
CA SER A 553 -13.90 4.34 20.55
C SER A 553 -14.31 5.13 19.31
N GLU A 554 -14.19 4.49 18.14
CA GLU A 554 -14.61 5.02 16.83
C GLU A 554 -15.79 4.23 16.28
N LYS A 555 -16.63 4.91 15.49
CA LYS A 555 -17.74 4.26 14.79
C LYS A 555 -17.21 3.25 13.77
N PRO A 556 -17.91 2.12 13.54
CA PRO A 556 -17.58 1.23 12.45
C PRO A 556 -17.80 1.91 11.10
N TYR A 557 -17.03 1.51 10.07
CA TYR A 557 -17.34 1.88 8.71
C TYR A 557 -17.85 0.69 7.89
N PHE A 558 -18.65 0.99 6.87
CA PHE A 558 -19.16 0.01 5.93
C PHE A 558 -19.10 0.56 4.50
N LEU A 559 -18.13 0.12 3.74
CA LEU A 559 -17.91 0.54 2.35
C LEU A 559 -18.54 -0.47 1.41
N THR A 560 -19.31 0.02 0.45
CA THR A 560 -20.03 -0.83 -0.51
C THR A 560 -19.85 -0.31 -1.92
N SER A 561 -19.76 -1.23 -2.90
CA SER A 561 -19.72 -0.86 -4.32
C SER A 561 -20.44 -1.89 -5.19
N LEU A 562 -20.95 -1.41 -6.31
CA LEU A 562 -21.53 -2.23 -7.37
C LEU A 562 -20.87 -1.85 -8.69
N THR A 563 -20.38 -2.84 -9.42
CA THR A 563 -19.91 -2.66 -10.79
C THR A 563 -20.71 -3.58 -11.71
N THR A 564 -21.17 -3.05 -12.82
CA THR A 564 -21.80 -3.87 -13.86
C THR A 564 -21.23 -3.49 -15.22
N THR A 565 -20.90 -4.49 -16.01
CA THR A 565 -20.38 -4.35 -17.37
C THR A 565 -21.26 -5.13 -18.32
N TYR A 566 -21.70 -4.47 -19.38
CA TYR A 566 -22.40 -5.06 -20.50
C TYR A 566 -21.47 -5.13 -21.72
N ASN A 567 -21.13 -6.33 -22.15
CA ASN A 567 -20.34 -6.58 -23.36
C ASN A 567 -21.31 -6.59 -24.56
N ALA A 568 -21.42 -5.47 -25.26
CA ALA A 568 -22.32 -5.34 -26.42
C ALA A 568 -21.92 -6.33 -27.52
N ASP A 569 -20.62 -6.42 -27.78
CA ASP A 569 -19.96 -7.35 -28.69
C ASP A 569 -18.53 -7.68 -28.22
N LYS A 570 -17.70 -8.28 -29.09
CA LYS A 570 -16.30 -8.64 -28.77
C LYS A 570 -15.38 -7.42 -28.60
N GLN A 571 -15.76 -6.27 -29.17
CA GLN A 571 -14.96 -5.04 -29.18
C GLN A 571 -15.49 -4.01 -28.17
N SER A 572 -16.80 -3.94 -27.99
CA SER A 572 -17.47 -2.86 -27.27
C SER A 572 -18.02 -3.31 -25.93
N SER A 573 -17.76 -2.55 -24.89
CA SER A 573 -18.39 -2.74 -23.57
C SER A 573 -18.72 -1.42 -22.89
N ILE A 574 -19.80 -1.43 -22.12
CA ILE A 574 -20.26 -0.31 -21.29
C ILE A 574 -20.18 -0.79 -19.83
N SER A 575 -19.55 -0.02 -18.97
CA SER A 575 -19.44 -0.32 -17.55
C SER A 575 -20.00 0.83 -16.71
N LEU A 576 -20.76 0.48 -15.69
CA LEU A 576 -21.23 1.38 -14.64
C LEU A 576 -20.63 0.92 -13.31
N THR A 577 -19.85 1.78 -12.68
CA THR A 577 -19.34 1.60 -11.33
C THR A 577 -20.06 2.56 -10.40
N LEU A 578 -20.61 2.03 -9.31
CA LEU A 578 -21.20 2.78 -8.21
C LEU A 578 -20.39 2.51 -6.96
N ASP A 579 -19.87 3.55 -6.33
CA ASP A 579 -19.10 3.44 -5.10
C ASP A 579 -19.83 4.15 -3.95
N ASN A 580 -19.62 3.66 -2.71
CA ASN A 580 -20.35 4.09 -1.53
C ASN A 580 -21.88 4.09 -1.75
N LEU A 581 -22.43 2.93 -2.15
CA LEU A 581 -23.85 2.74 -2.50
C LEU A 581 -24.82 3.27 -1.44
N LEU A 582 -24.43 3.25 -0.17
CA LEU A 582 -25.26 3.68 0.95
C LEU A 582 -25.08 5.16 1.28
N ASN A 583 -24.27 5.88 0.50
CA ASN A 583 -23.90 7.28 0.71
C ASN A 583 -23.54 7.58 2.18
N ARG A 584 -22.70 6.74 2.76
CA ARG A 584 -22.26 6.88 4.16
C ARG A 584 -21.10 7.87 4.24
N GLU A 585 -21.11 8.68 5.27
CA GLU A 585 -19.99 9.53 5.67
C GLU A 585 -19.19 8.78 6.75
N ASP A 586 -18.38 7.83 6.31
CA ASP A 586 -17.60 6.99 7.22
C ASP A 586 -16.20 7.54 7.40
N ASN A 587 -15.79 7.81 8.63
CA ASN A 587 -14.40 8.13 8.97
C ASN A 587 -13.51 6.90 8.76
N LEU A 588 -12.53 6.99 7.87
CA LEU A 588 -11.58 5.91 7.55
C LEU A 588 -10.27 6.01 8.34
N SER A 589 -10.07 7.10 9.08
CA SER A 589 -8.85 7.30 9.85
C SER A 589 -8.91 6.61 11.23
N HIS A 590 -7.73 6.45 11.84
CA HIS A 590 -7.57 5.96 13.20
C HIS A 590 -6.69 6.94 14.01
N SER A 591 -6.71 8.21 13.64
CA SER A 591 -5.90 9.29 14.21
C SER A 591 -6.79 10.41 14.74
N GLY A 592 -6.18 11.48 15.25
CA GLY A 592 -6.90 12.65 15.78
C GLY A 592 -7.59 13.53 14.72
N SER A 593 -7.47 13.22 13.44
CA SER A 593 -8.21 13.86 12.33
C SER A 593 -9.09 12.83 11.64
N GLU A 594 -10.31 13.21 11.29
CA GLU A 594 -11.23 12.38 10.54
C GLU A 594 -11.00 12.56 9.04
N TYR A 595 -10.92 11.46 8.31
CA TYR A 595 -10.85 11.42 6.84
C TYR A 595 -11.99 10.54 6.34
N TYR A 596 -12.87 11.13 5.54
CA TYR A 596 -14.12 10.48 5.17
C TYR A 596 -13.99 9.68 3.88
N SER A 597 -14.82 8.64 3.80
CA SER A 597 -15.09 7.94 2.54
C SER A 597 -15.60 8.93 1.51
N THR A 598 -15.23 8.74 0.24
CA THR A 598 -15.83 9.51 -0.85
C THR A 598 -17.36 9.35 -0.79
N PRO A 599 -18.16 10.41 -0.89
CA PRO A 599 -19.62 10.30 -0.98
C PRO A 599 -20.05 9.38 -2.13
N PHE A 600 -21.32 8.97 -2.16
CA PHE A 600 -21.83 8.19 -3.28
C PHE A 600 -21.37 8.79 -4.61
N ASN A 601 -20.71 7.97 -5.40
CA ASN A 601 -20.24 8.38 -6.70
C ASN A 601 -20.45 7.29 -7.74
N PHE A 602 -20.55 7.70 -9.00
CA PHE A 602 -20.65 6.79 -10.12
C PHE A 602 -19.67 7.15 -11.22
N LEU A 603 -19.26 6.14 -11.98
CA LEU A 603 -18.50 6.26 -13.21
C LEU A 603 -19.17 5.40 -14.29
N LEU A 604 -19.69 6.04 -15.35
CA LEU A 604 -20.15 5.38 -16.57
C LEU A 604 -19.03 5.44 -17.60
N SER A 605 -18.60 4.31 -18.13
CA SER A 605 -17.51 4.23 -19.09
C SER A 605 -17.84 3.36 -20.28
N TYR A 606 -17.29 3.71 -21.44
CA TYR A 606 -17.32 2.94 -22.66
C TYR A 606 -15.89 2.52 -23.02
N ASN A 607 -15.71 1.24 -23.32
CA ASN A 607 -14.44 0.67 -23.77
C ASN A 607 -14.61 0.09 -25.18
N TYR A 608 -13.67 0.42 -26.06
CA TYR A 608 -13.58 -0.13 -27.41
C TYR A 608 -12.23 -0.79 -27.62
N LYS A 609 -12.24 -2.04 -28.10
CA LYS A 609 -11.05 -2.85 -28.44
C LYS A 609 -10.92 -2.93 -29.97
N PHE A 610 -9.70 -2.78 -30.48
CA PHE A 610 -9.44 -2.79 -31.92
C PHE A 610 -8.20 -3.61 -32.28
#